data_413b0a2c5531671ecf690831fe3b4def
#
_entry.id   413b0a2c5531671ecf690831fe3b4def
#
_cell.length_a   1.000
_cell.length_b   1.000
_cell.length_c   1.000
_cell.angle_alpha   90.00
_cell.angle_beta   90.00
_cell.angle_gamma   90.00
#
_symmetry.space_group_name_H-M   'P 1'
#
loop_
_entity.id
_entity.type
_entity.pdbx_description
1 polymer ?
#
loop_
_entity_poly.entity_id
_entity_poly.type
_entity_poly.pdbx_seq_one_letter_code
_entity_poly.pdbx_strand_id
1 'polypeptide(L)'
;MIVKGLSRRVLVAVSLVALAGCQVVPKGPKGPPPAPEPTDSLPADKQRHRIALLLPLSGQNAALGQSLANATTMALLDTNAQSVRITSYDTAAGPAAAAAQAMKDGNRLVLGPIAAAEVAPVAAAVRARGVPLITYSNEASVAARDVFVMGNLPENSVARTVGYAASRGVRRYALLAPNGDYGTRLRGAYAAAITAAGGTFVTSEGYDRANTSVVSAARRLKVRGGFDAVLIADGPRFAALAAPQLKAPGVRILGTELWSGEASISATPALRGAWYSAVSDARFRQFADSYKARFGAAPWRTATQGYDSVLLTVRIAREWKVGTPFPTARLADSGGFLGLDGPFRFGANGIGERALEVREVRAGGVTVLSPAPEKFAD
;
A
#
# COMPACT_ATOMS: atom_id res chain seq x y z
N MET A 1 -77.29 -81.35 27.90
CA MET A 1 -76.33 -82.27 27.26
C MET A 1 -75.59 -81.58 26.17
N ILE A 2 -74.30 -81.68 26.24
CA ILE A 2 -73.32 -81.42 25.21
C ILE A 2 -73.06 -79.93 24.77
N VAL A 3 -72.17 -79.29 25.41
CA VAL A 3 -71.35 -78.23 24.80
C VAL A 3 -69.85 -78.71 24.93
N LYS A 4 -69.32 -79.15 23.85
CA LYS A 4 -67.90 -79.42 23.71
C LYS A 4 -67.33 -78.77 22.48
N GLY A 5 -66.30 -78.07 22.64
CA GLY A 5 -65.28 -77.87 21.61
C GLY A 5 -65.19 -76.51 20.92
N LEU A 6 -65.00 -75.44 21.66
CA LEU A 6 -64.38 -74.29 21.05
C LEU A 6 -62.87 -74.51 21.09
N SER A 7 -62.33 -74.83 19.99
CA SER A 7 -60.99 -75.37 19.87
C SER A 7 -59.91 -74.32 20.28
N ARG A 8 -58.95 -74.81 20.97
CA ARG A 8 -57.70 -74.08 21.43
C ARG A 8 -57.01 -73.28 20.31
N ARG A 9 -57.42 -73.57 19.03
CA ARG A 9 -56.84 -72.90 17.83
C ARG A 9 -57.44 -71.52 17.56
N VAL A 10 -58.64 -71.22 17.98
CA VAL A 10 -59.29 -69.90 17.79
C VAL A 10 -58.75 -68.87 18.82
N LEU A 11 -58.45 -69.29 20.03
CA LEU A 11 -57.82 -68.42 21.05
C LEU A 11 -56.38 -68.02 20.73
N VAL A 12 -55.68 -68.91 20.04
CA VAL A 12 -54.26 -68.56 19.60
C VAL A 12 -54.29 -67.62 18.41
N ALA A 13 -55.30 -67.73 17.49
CA ALA A 13 -55.44 -66.86 16.34
C ALA A 13 -55.84 -65.41 16.76
N VAL A 14 -56.69 -65.26 17.76
CA VAL A 14 -57.10 -63.94 18.28
C VAL A 14 -55.97 -63.24 19.07
N SER A 15 -55.09 -63.99 19.77
CA SER A 15 -53.98 -63.49 20.49
C SER A 15 -52.84 -63.01 19.57
N LEU A 16 -52.72 -63.60 18.38
CA LEU A 16 -51.69 -63.18 17.39
C LEU A 16 -52.06 -61.90 16.60
N VAL A 17 -53.32 -61.57 16.47
CA VAL A 17 -53.82 -60.36 15.79
C VAL A 17 -53.68 -59.11 16.74
N ALA A 18 -53.74 -59.31 18.05
CA ALA A 18 -53.59 -58.22 19.05
C ALA A 18 -52.16 -57.74 19.27
N LEU A 19 -51.15 -58.46 18.75
CA LEU A 19 -49.70 -58.10 18.88
C LEU A 19 -49.13 -57.40 17.63
N ALA A 20 -49.96 -57.28 16.53
CA ALA A 20 -49.53 -56.61 15.29
C ALA A 20 -49.87 -55.10 15.23
N GLY A 21 -50.51 -54.56 16.26
CA GLY A 21 -50.89 -53.15 16.30
C GLY A 21 -50.07 -52.36 17.30
N CYS A 22 -49.33 -51.45 16.79
CA CYS A 22 -48.58 -50.39 17.51
C CYS A 22 -47.06 -50.60 17.64
N GLN A 23 -46.36 -50.61 16.51
CA GLN A 23 -45.05 -49.97 16.46
C GLN A 23 -45.13 -48.67 15.64
N VAL A 24 -45.97 -47.73 16.05
CA VAL A 24 -45.76 -46.34 15.75
C VAL A 24 -44.74 -45.84 16.79
N VAL A 25 -43.46 -46.01 16.51
CA VAL A 25 -42.40 -45.29 17.21
C VAL A 25 -42.64 -43.80 16.88
N PRO A 26 -42.99 -42.95 17.86
CA PRO A 26 -43.00 -41.50 17.61
C PRO A 26 -41.59 -41.14 17.13
N LYS A 27 -41.45 -40.61 15.91
CA LYS A 27 -40.23 -39.96 15.54
C LYS A 27 -40.03 -38.86 16.57
N GLY A 28 -39.06 -39.04 17.44
CA GLY A 28 -38.62 -38.00 18.36
C GLY A 28 -38.38 -36.71 17.58
N PRO A 29 -38.47 -35.56 18.24
CA PRO A 29 -38.20 -34.29 17.60
C PRO A 29 -36.89 -34.43 16.85
N LYS A 30 -36.88 -34.09 15.55
CA LYS A 30 -35.64 -34.03 14.75
C LYS A 30 -34.68 -33.16 15.54
N GLY A 31 -33.56 -33.73 16.00
CA GLY A 31 -32.51 -32.96 16.62
C GLY A 31 -32.17 -31.74 15.75
N PRO A 32 -31.69 -30.68 16.34
CA PRO A 32 -31.26 -29.52 15.56
C PRO A 32 -30.37 -30.00 14.39
N PRO A 33 -30.51 -29.42 13.19
CA PRO A 33 -29.66 -29.78 12.06
C PRO A 33 -28.20 -29.75 12.52
N PRO A 34 -27.35 -30.70 12.08
CA PRO A 34 -25.93 -30.67 12.41
C PRO A 34 -25.38 -29.29 12.09
N ALA A 35 -24.59 -28.75 13.01
CA ALA A 35 -23.92 -27.49 12.79
C ALA A 35 -23.15 -27.59 11.45
N PRO A 36 -23.21 -26.57 10.58
CA PRO A 36 -22.48 -26.61 9.33
C PRO A 36 -21.02 -26.87 9.62
N GLU A 37 -20.41 -27.81 8.91
CA GLU A 37 -18.99 -28.10 9.00
C GLU A 37 -18.22 -26.80 8.77
N PRO A 38 -17.13 -26.54 9.52
CA PRO A 38 -16.28 -25.38 9.31
C PRO A 38 -15.81 -25.38 7.84
N THR A 39 -16.28 -24.43 7.05
CA THR A 39 -15.79 -24.26 5.69
C THR A 39 -14.48 -23.46 5.76
N ASP A 40 -13.43 -23.90 5.06
CA ASP A 40 -12.14 -23.21 4.93
C ASP A 40 -12.24 -21.84 4.23
N SER A 41 -13.43 -21.41 3.85
CA SER A 41 -13.71 -20.17 3.15
C SER A 41 -14.84 -19.38 3.78
N LEU A 42 -14.79 -18.06 3.66
CA LEU A 42 -15.85 -17.16 4.14
C LEU A 42 -17.17 -17.38 3.34
N PRO A 43 -18.34 -17.24 3.98
CA PRO A 43 -19.64 -17.31 3.29
C PRO A 43 -19.71 -16.33 2.12
N ALA A 44 -20.36 -16.72 1.03
CA ALA A 44 -20.53 -15.86 -0.14
C ALA A 44 -21.26 -14.55 0.22
N ASP A 45 -20.70 -13.41 -0.26
CA ASP A 45 -21.35 -12.11 -0.15
C ASP A 45 -21.93 -11.74 -1.54
N LYS A 46 -23.25 -11.69 -1.63
CA LYS A 46 -23.96 -11.42 -2.88
C LYS A 46 -24.28 -9.94 -3.09
N GLN A 47 -23.99 -9.10 -2.09
CA GLN A 47 -24.36 -7.69 -2.09
C GLN A 47 -23.16 -6.76 -2.16
N ARG A 48 -21.97 -7.25 -1.81
CA ARG A 48 -20.78 -6.41 -1.70
C ARG A 48 -19.61 -7.00 -2.50
N HIS A 49 -18.76 -6.12 -2.98
CA HIS A 49 -17.47 -6.49 -3.56
C HIS A 49 -16.51 -6.96 -2.47
N ARG A 50 -15.91 -8.13 -2.65
CA ARG A 50 -14.93 -8.68 -1.72
C ARG A 50 -13.53 -8.25 -2.10
N ILE A 51 -12.82 -7.71 -1.14
CA ILE A 51 -11.48 -7.15 -1.29
C ILE A 51 -10.61 -7.69 -0.18
N ALA A 52 -9.43 -8.20 -0.53
CA ALA A 52 -8.44 -8.62 0.44
C ALA A 52 -7.50 -7.46 0.79
N LEU A 53 -7.16 -7.33 2.06
CA LEU A 53 -6.13 -6.43 2.56
C LEU A 53 -5.00 -7.28 3.16
N LEU A 54 -3.87 -7.37 2.47
CA LEU A 54 -2.72 -8.17 2.83
C LEU A 54 -1.67 -7.29 3.52
N LEU A 55 -1.52 -7.46 4.83
CA LEU A 55 -0.62 -6.64 5.66
C LEU A 55 0.09 -7.50 6.71
N PRO A 56 1.29 -7.14 7.17
CA PRO A 56 1.92 -7.76 8.33
C PRO A 56 1.18 -7.31 9.60
N LEU A 57 0.25 -8.14 10.12
CA LEU A 57 -0.54 -7.82 11.30
C LEU A 57 0.06 -8.40 12.59
N SER A 58 1.09 -9.23 12.46
CA SER A 58 1.89 -9.78 13.56
C SER A 58 3.40 -9.60 13.31
N GLY A 59 4.24 -9.94 14.29
CA GLY A 59 5.70 -9.85 14.18
C GLY A 59 6.25 -8.43 14.18
N GLN A 60 7.45 -8.27 13.65
CA GLN A 60 8.24 -7.03 13.75
C GLN A 60 7.58 -5.80 13.08
N ASN A 61 6.85 -6.01 11.98
CA ASN A 61 6.20 -4.94 11.21
C ASN A 61 4.71 -4.76 11.56
N ALA A 62 4.22 -5.39 12.64
CA ALA A 62 2.81 -5.37 13.02
C ALA A 62 2.28 -3.93 13.23
N ALA A 63 3.05 -3.06 13.85
CA ALA A 63 2.64 -1.67 14.08
C ALA A 63 2.39 -0.90 12.77
N LEU A 64 3.23 -1.12 11.76
CA LEU A 64 3.06 -0.53 10.43
C LEU A 64 1.81 -1.11 9.74
N GLY A 65 1.67 -2.44 9.73
CA GLY A 65 0.51 -3.12 9.14
C GLY A 65 -0.81 -2.69 9.80
N GLN A 66 -0.84 -2.64 11.13
CA GLN A 66 -2.01 -2.19 11.89
C GLN A 66 -2.36 -0.73 11.57
N SER A 67 -1.36 0.13 11.37
CA SER A 67 -1.60 1.53 11.00
C SER A 67 -2.31 1.66 9.64
N LEU A 68 -1.93 0.85 8.65
CA LEU A 68 -2.62 0.80 7.35
C LEU A 68 -4.02 0.19 7.47
N ALA A 69 -4.18 -0.88 8.26
CA ALA A 69 -5.49 -1.50 8.50
C ALA A 69 -6.48 -0.54 9.16
N ASN A 70 -6.03 0.21 10.17
CA ASN A 70 -6.81 1.24 10.82
C ASN A 70 -7.22 2.35 9.86
N ALA A 71 -6.30 2.83 9.01
CA ALA A 71 -6.59 3.83 7.99
C ALA A 71 -7.61 3.32 6.94
N THR A 72 -7.50 2.05 6.55
CA THR A 72 -8.47 1.37 5.68
C THR A 72 -9.86 1.33 6.32
N THR A 73 -9.94 0.97 7.60
CA THR A 73 -11.19 0.97 8.38
C THR A 73 -11.78 2.38 8.46
N MET A 74 -10.95 3.38 8.74
CA MET A 74 -11.36 4.78 8.80
C MET A 74 -11.96 5.24 7.46
N ALA A 75 -11.32 4.92 6.34
CA ALA A 75 -11.83 5.27 5.01
C ALA A 75 -13.17 4.61 4.69
N LEU A 76 -13.38 3.36 5.07
CA LEU A 76 -14.67 2.67 4.93
C LEU A 76 -15.79 3.39 5.70
N LEU A 77 -15.51 3.81 6.93
CA LEU A 77 -16.46 4.54 7.77
C LEU A 77 -16.75 5.94 7.22
N ASP A 78 -15.71 6.69 6.86
CA ASP A 78 -15.83 8.06 6.37
C ASP A 78 -16.55 8.15 5.02
N THR A 79 -16.41 7.10 4.18
CA THR A 79 -17.10 7.00 2.88
C THR A 79 -18.46 6.35 2.95
N ASN A 80 -18.86 5.81 4.11
CA ASN A 80 -20.05 4.98 4.27
C ASN A 80 -20.16 3.88 3.18
N ALA A 81 -19.05 3.22 2.90
CA ALA A 81 -18.90 2.32 1.75
C ALA A 81 -19.60 0.98 1.97
N GLN A 82 -20.91 0.95 1.76
CA GLN A 82 -21.73 -0.27 1.92
C GLN A 82 -21.55 -1.29 0.78
N SER A 83 -21.04 -0.86 -0.37
CA SER A 83 -20.85 -1.71 -1.57
C SER A 83 -19.60 -2.58 -1.53
N VAL A 84 -18.69 -2.37 -0.57
CA VAL A 84 -17.43 -3.11 -0.45
C VAL A 84 -17.29 -3.78 0.91
N ARG A 85 -16.64 -4.93 0.93
CA ARG A 85 -16.24 -5.65 2.12
C ARG A 85 -14.75 -5.93 2.05
N ILE A 86 -13.98 -5.38 2.98
CA ILE A 86 -12.54 -5.60 3.08
C ILE A 86 -12.26 -6.60 4.19
N THR A 87 -11.49 -7.64 3.88
CA THR A 87 -11.04 -8.65 4.84
C THR A 87 -9.53 -8.61 4.92
N SER A 88 -8.99 -8.49 6.14
CA SER A 88 -7.55 -8.45 6.37
C SER A 88 -6.97 -9.85 6.50
N TYR A 89 -5.78 -10.05 5.93
CA TYR A 89 -5.01 -11.29 5.98
C TYR A 89 -3.58 -10.95 6.41
N ASP A 90 -3.08 -11.68 7.41
CA ASP A 90 -1.73 -11.47 7.95
C ASP A 90 -0.67 -12.07 7.03
N THR A 91 0.24 -11.24 6.52
CA THR A 91 1.36 -11.68 5.68
C THR A 91 2.59 -12.13 6.46
N ALA A 92 2.66 -11.86 7.76
CA ALA A 92 3.85 -12.14 8.57
C ALA A 92 4.20 -13.63 8.63
N ALA A 93 3.20 -14.52 8.62
CA ALA A 93 3.39 -15.98 8.62
C ALA A 93 3.61 -16.57 7.23
N GLY A 94 3.36 -15.81 6.14
CA GLY A 94 3.53 -16.28 4.77
C GLY A 94 2.64 -15.53 3.77
N PRO A 95 3.19 -14.61 2.98
CA PRO A 95 2.42 -13.76 2.07
C PRO A 95 1.70 -14.56 0.98
N ALA A 96 2.30 -15.63 0.46
CA ALA A 96 1.67 -16.50 -0.53
C ALA A 96 0.47 -17.27 0.05
N ALA A 97 0.57 -17.76 1.29
CA ALA A 97 -0.51 -18.47 1.96
C ALA A 97 -1.68 -17.52 2.27
N ALA A 98 -1.40 -16.30 2.75
CA ALA A 98 -2.40 -15.26 2.97
C ALA A 98 -3.14 -14.91 1.67
N ALA A 99 -2.42 -14.75 0.56
CA ALA A 99 -3.01 -14.51 -0.75
C ALA A 99 -3.85 -15.70 -1.25
N ALA A 100 -3.38 -16.92 -1.08
CA ALA A 100 -4.13 -18.13 -1.44
C ALA A 100 -5.43 -18.25 -0.66
N GLN A 101 -5.42 -17.95 0.65
CA GLN A 101 -6.62 -17.89 1.46
C GLN A 101 -7.58 -16.80 0.99
N ALA A 102 -7.07 -15.61 0.69
CA ALA A 102 -7.86 -14.51 0.13
C ALA A 102 -8.56 -14.92 -1.18
N MET A 103 -7.89 -15.73 -2.02
CA MET A 103 -8.48 -16.25 -3.26
C MET A 103 -9.55 -17.31 -3.01
N LYS A 104 -9.38 -18.20 -2.02
CA LYS A 104 -10.42 -19.15 -1.59
C LYS A 104 -11.67 -18.44 -1.08
N ASP A 105 -11.49 -17.33 -0.36
CA ASP A 105 -12.57 -16.52 0.17
C ASP A 105 -13.30 -15.68 -0.91
N GLY A 106 -12.86 -15.76 -2.18
CA GLY A 106 -13.54 -15.13 -3.31
C GLY A 106 -13.30 -13.63 -3.45
N ASN A 107 -12.18 -13.10 -2.93
CA ASN A 107 -11.81 -11.70 -3.14
C ASN A 107 -11.50 -11.43 -4.62
N ARG A 108 -11.83 -10.23 -5.10
CA ARG A 108 -11.72 -9.80 -6.51
C ARG A 108 -10.74 -8.65 -6.74
N LEU A 109 -10.20 -8.10 -5.67
CA LEU A 109 -9.13 -7.13 -5.64
C LEU A 109 -8.27 -7.42 -4.42
N VAL A 110 -6.95 -7.23 -4.55
CA VAL A 110 -6.01 -7.34 -3.43
C VAL A 110 -5.32 -6.00 -3.21
N LEU A 111 -5.34 -5.52 -1.98
CA LEU A 111 -4.65 -4.33 -1.48
C LEU A 111 -3.49 -4.78 -0.59
N GLY A 112 -2.31 -4.21 -0.76
CA GLY A 112 -1.08 -4.74 -0.16
C GLY A 112 -0.40 -5.75 -1.10
N PRO A 113 0.73 -6.35 -0.72
CA PRO A 113 1.47 -6.15 0.52
C PRO A 113 2.27 -4.84 0.56
N ILE A 114 3.03 -4.62 1.67
CA ILE A 114 3.90 -3.44 1.83
C ILE A 114 5.31 -3.73 1.29
N ALA A 115 5.88 -4.86 1.65
CA ALA A 115 7.26 -5.19 1.31
C ALA A 115 7.38 -5.67 -0.15
N ALA A 116 8.36 -5.14 -0.89
CA ALA A 116 8.61 -5.52 -2.29
C ALA A 116 8.84 -7.03 -2.45
N ALA A 117 9.59 -7.64 -1.50
CA ALA A 117 9.88 -9.08 -1.52
C ALA A 117 8.61 -9.96 -1.43
N GLU A 118 7.51 -9.44 -0.87
CA GLU A 118 6.24 -10.16 -0.75
C GLU A 118 5.39 -10.07 -2.03
N VAL A 119 5.69 -9.12 -2.92
CA VAL A 119 4.84 -8.85 -4.10
C VAL A 119 4.83 -10.03 -5.06
N ALA A 120 5.99 -10.58 -5.41
CA ALA A 120 6.07 -11.68 -6.38
C ALA A 120 5.30 -12.94 -5.93
N PRO A 121 5.45 -13.47 -4.70
CA PRO A 121 4.67 -14.62 -4.24
C PRO A 121 3.17 -14.34 -4.12
N VAL A 122 2.77 -13.10 -3.72
CA VAL A 122 1.36 -12.70 -3.71
C VAL A 122 0.80 -12.63 -5.12
N ALA A 123 1.50 -11.96 -6.04
CA ALA A 123 1.10 -11.82 -7.44
C ALA A 123 0.91 -13.18 -8.13
N ALA A 124 1.80 -14.14 -7.87
CA ALA A 124 1.67 -15.50 -8.39
C ALA A 124 0.35 -16.18 -7.94
N ALA A 125 0.00 -16.04 -6.66
CA ALA A 125 -1.23 -16.62 -6.11
C ALA A 125 -2.51 -15.99 -6.69
N VAL A 126 -2.54 -14.65 -6.87
CA VAL A 126 -3.74 -13.94 -7.31
C VAL A 126 -3.92 -13.96 -8.83
N ARG A 127 -2.83 -14.00 -9.59
CA ARG A 127 -2.81 -14.04 -11.06
C ARG A 127 -3.53 -15.27 -11.62
N ALA A 128 -3.39 -16.44 -10.96
CA ALA A 128 -4.09 -17.66 -11.32
C ALA A 128 -5.63 -17.52 -11.29
N ARG A 129 -6.15 -16.51 -10.61
CA ARG A 129 -7.58 -16.18 -10.53
C ARG A 129 -7.97 -14.92 -11.31
N GLY A 130 -7.03 -14.31 -12.04
CA GLY A 130 -7.26 -13.07 -12.77
C GLY A 130 -7.58 -11.88 -11.86
N VAL A 131 -7.09 -11.88 -10.62
CA VAL A 131 -7.34 -10.82 -9.63
C VAL A 131 -6.17 -9.84 -9.63
N PRO A 132 -6.41 -8.52 -9.80
CA PRO A 132 -5.34 -7.53 -9.75
C PRO A 132 -4.87 -7.25 -8.33
N LEU A 133 -3.64 -6.76 -8.23
CA LEU A 133 -2.93 -6.44 -7.01
C LEU A 133 -2.55 -4.97 -6.98
N ILE A 134 -2.93 -4.24 -5.93
CA ILE A 134 -2.44 -2.89 -5.64
C ILE A 134 -1.51 -2.99 -4.44
N THR A 135 -0.20 -2.94 -4.68
CA THR A 135 0.80 -3.02 -3.60
C THR A 135 1.15 -1.64 -3.04
N TYR A 136 1.43 -1.59 -1.74
CA TYR A 136 1.94 -0.39 -1.05
C TYR A 136 3.47 -0.27 -1.10
N SER A 137 4.13 -1.18 -1.83
CA SER A 137 5.57 -1.12 -2.07
C SER A 137 5.97 0.20 -2.74
N ASN A 138 7.14 0.72 -2.41
CA ASN A 138 7.78 1.85 -3.08
C ASN A 138 8.83 1.42 -4.13
N GLU A 139 8.77 0.18 -4.60
CA GLU A 139 9.68 -0.39 -5.59
C GLU A 139 9.01 -0.49 -6.96
N ALA A 140 9.44 0.33 -7.92
CA ALA A 140 8.88 0.33 -9.27
C ALA A 140 9.09 -1.00 -10.01
N SER A 141 10.16 -1.74 -9.69
CA SER A 141 10.52 -3.01 -10.32
C SER A 141 9.51 -4.14 -10.10
N VAL A 142 8.64 -4.04 -9.11
CA VAL A 142 7.61 -5.05 -8.85
C VAL A 142 6.32 -4.81 -9.64
N ALA A 143 6.23 -3.69 -10.37
CA ALA A 143 5.07 -3.35 -11.18
C ALA A 143 4.91 -4.32 -12.37
N ALA A 144 3.65 -4.60 -12.72
CA ALA A 144 3.27 -5.40 -13.88
C ALA A 144 1.88 -4.96 -14.36
N ARG A 145 1.38 -5.55 -15.47
CA ARG A 145 0.03 -5.23 -15.98
C ARG A 145 -1.10 -5.54 -15.01
N ASP A 146 -0.86 -6.44 -14.06
CA ASP A 146 -1.79 -6.89 -13.03
C ASP A 146 -1.31 -6.53 -11.60
N VAL A 147 -0.18 -5.81 -11.49
CA VAL A 147 0.41 -5.34 -10.23
C VAL A 147 0.63 -3.84 -10.30
N PHE A 148 -0.11 -3.11 -9.49
CA PHE A 148 -0.13 -1.65 -9.46
C PHE A 148 0.61 -1.16 -8.20
N VAL A 149 1.67 -0.38 -8.40
CA VAL A 149 2.52 0.12 -7.30
C VAL A 149 1.97 1.47 -6.82
N MET A 150 1.39 1.49 -5.63
CA MET A 150 0.77 2.67 -5.04
C MET A 150 1.70 3.44 -4.09
N GLY A 151 2.78 2.83 -3.66
CA GLY A 151 3.75 3.45 -2.76
C GLY A 151 4.36 4.73 -3.33
N ASN A 152 4.93 5.55 -2.45
CA ASN A 152 5.62 6.77 -2.86
C ASN A 152 6.97 6.40 -3.51
N LEU A 153 7.03 6.50 -4.83
CA LEU A 153 8.24 6.17 -5.58
C LEU A 153 9.27 7.30 -5.49
N PRO A 154 10.50 7.01 -5.06
CA PRO A 154 11.57 8.02 -5.01
C PRO A 154 11.89 8.59 -6.40
N GLU A 155 11.67 7.83 -7.47
CA GLU A 155 11.83 8.30 -8.85
C GLU A 155 10.94 9.51 -9.16
N ASN A 156 9.68 9.50 -8.69
CA ASN A 156 8.76 10.61 -8.87
C ASN A 156 9.25 11.87 -8.14
N SER A 157 9.76 11.71 -6.91
CA SER A 157 10.34 12.81 -6.13
C SER A 157 11.56 13.41 -6.82
N VAL A 158 12.47 12.56 -7.27
CA VAL A 158 13.68 12.98 -7.99
C VAL A 158 13.33 13.71 -9.27
N ALA A 159 12.46 13.16 -10.11
CA ALA A 159 12.04 13.79 -11.36
C ALA A 159 11.42 15.18 -11.15
N ARG A 160 10.53 15.30 -10.15
CA ARG A 160 9.88 16.58 -9.80
C ARG A 160 10.91 17.60 -9.28
N THR A 161 11.82 17.17 -8.43
CA THR A 161 12.88 18.06 -7.85
C THR A 161 13.83 18.55 -8.92
N VAL A 162 14.29 17.66 -9.82
CA VAL A 162 15.19 18.01 -10.93
C VAL A 162 14.49 18.94 -11.92
N GLY A 163 13.25 18.63 -12.31
CA GLY A 163 12.46 19.49 -13.21
C GLY A 163 12.30 20.91 -12.67
N TYR A 164 12.00 21.03 -11.37
CA TYR A 164 11.93 22.34 -10.72
C TYR A 164 13.30 23.04 -10.69
N ALA A 165 14.37 22.32 -10.32
CA ALA A 165 15.72 22.89 -10.28
C ALA A 165 16.16 23.40 -11.67
N ALA A 166 15.86 22.63 -12.72
CA ALA A 166 16.13 23.02 -14.10
C ALA A 166 15.35 24.28 -14.53
N SER A 167 14.08 24.43 -14.10
CA SER A 167 13.28 25.64 -14.35
C SER A 167 13.84 26.88 -13.62
N ARG A 168 14.71 26.66 -12.62
CA ARG A 168 15.42 27.71 -11.87
C ARG A 168 16.85 27.92 -12.35
N GLY A 169 17.21 27.37 -13.50
CA GLY A 169 18.51 27.59 -14.14
C GLY A 169 19.61 26.59 -13.75
N VAL A 170 19.33 25.58 -12.94
CA VAL A 170 20.30 24.53 -12.63
C VAL A 170 20.53 23.68 -13.88
N ARG A 171 21.79 23.44 -14.27
CA ARG A 171 22.15 22.67 -15.46
C ARG A 171 23.13 21.54 -15.16
N ARG A 172 24.00 21.66 -14.18
CA ARG A 172 25.03 20.68 -13.86
C ARG A 172 24.74 20.05 -12.51
N TYR A 173 24.67 18.74 -12.48
CA TYR A 173 24.18 17.99 -11.34
C TYR A 173 25.20 17.00 -10.83
N ALA A 174 25.30 16.86 -9.51
CA ALA A 174 26.09 15.84 -8.82
C ALA A 174 25.18 14.98 -7.92
N LEU A 175 25.65 13.77 -7.59
CA LEU A 175 24.93 12.82 -6.74
C LEU A 175 25.81 12.34 -5.59
N LEU A 176 25.26 12.37 -4.38
CA LEU A 176 25.75 11.66 -3.21
C LEU A 176 24.73 10.60 -2.82
N ALA A 177 25.05 9.32 -3.00
CA ALA A 177 24.12 8.22 -2.78
C ALA A 177 24.75 7.11 -1.93
N PRO A 178 23.98 6.38 -1.12
CA PRO A 178 24.48 5.19 -0.44
C PRO A 178 24.83 4.10 -1.44
N ASN A 179 25.76 3.21 -1.07
CA ASN A 179 26.02 1.98 -1.79
C ASN A 179 24.83 1.02 -1.65
N GLY A 180 24.68 0.10 -2.59
CA GLY A 180 23.58 -0.88 -2.64
C GLY A 180 22.41 -0.48 -3.57
N ASP A 181 21.33 -1.27 -3.50
CA ASP A 181 20.24 -1.23 -4.48
C ASP A 181 19.52 0.13 -4.54
N TYR A 182 19.23 0.71 -3.39
CA TYR A 182 18.58 2.03 -3.32
C TYR A 182 19.41 3.12 -4.01
N GLY A 183 20.72 3.19 -3.71
CA GLY A 183 21.60 4.17 -4.34
C GLY A 183 21.77 3.95 -5.84
N THR A 184 21.86 2.70 -6.28
CA THR A 184 21.92 2.31 -7.71
C THR A 184 20.65 2.73 -8.44
N ARG A 185 19.50 2.45 -7.86
CA ARG A 185 18.19 2.82 -8.39
C ARG A 185 18.03 4.33 -8.51
N LEU A 186 18.36 5.07 -7.45
CA LEU A 186 18.28 6.54 -7.45
C LEU A 186 19.24 7.18 -8.45
N ARG A 187 20.44 6.61 -8.64
CA ARG A 187 21.36 7.06 -9.67
C ARG A 187 20.75 6.98 -11.08
N GLY A 188 20.11 5.87 -11.41
CA GLY A 188 19.41 5.69 -12.69
C GLY A 188 18.28 6.70 -12.88
N ALA A 189 17.41 6.84 -11.88
CA ALA A 189 16.30 7.80 -11.90
C ALA A 189 16.79 9.25 -12.02
N TYR A 190 17.85 9.61 -11.30
CA TYR A 190 18.42 10.94 -11.34
C TYR A 190 19.04 11.28 -12.68
N ALA A 191 19.81 10.34 -13.26
CA ALA A 191 20.38 10.51 -14.60
C ALA A 191 19.29 10.70 -15.66
N ALA A 192 18.23 9.88 -15.62
CA ALA A 192 17.07 9.99 -16.52
C ALA A 192 16.36 11.35 -16.38
N ALA A 193 16.11 11.79 -15.13
CA ALA A 193 15.48 13.07 -14.86
C ALA A 193 16.31 14.27 -15.33
N ILE A 194 17.64 14.23 -15.16
CA ILE A 194 18.56 15.25 -15.63
C ILE A 194 18.55 15.33 -17.17
N THR A 195 18.61 14.18 -17.84
CA THR A 195 18.55 14.12 -19.31
C THR A 195 17.23 14.69 -19.83
N ALA A 196 16.10 14.31 -19.22
CA ALA A 196 14.77 14.83 -19.58
C ALA A 196 14.66 16.35 -19.35
N ALA A 197 15.39 16.90 -18.37
CA ALA A 197 15.45 18.34 -18.08
C ALA A 197 16.51 19.12 -18.89
N GLY A 198 17.22 18.48 -19.82
CA GLY A 198 18.29 19.09 -20.62
C GLY A 198 19.52 19.49 -19.82
N GLY A 199 19.78 18.80 -18.71
CA GLY A 199 20.93 19.02 -17.84
C GLY A 199 22.09 18.07 -18.10
N THR A 200 23.16 18.22 -17.30
CA THR A 200 24.37 17.37 -17.35
C THR A 200 24.62 16.72 -16.00
N PHE A 201 24.73 15.40 -15.97
CA PHE A 201 25.16 14.66 -14.80
C PHE A 201 26.69 14.64 -14.73
N VAL A 202 27.29 15.45 -13.84
CA VAL A 202 28.73 15.71 -13.80
C VAL A 202 29.49 14.60 -13.08
N THR A 203 29.06 14.24 -11.89
CA THR A 203 29.79 13.31 -11.02
C THR A 203 28.94 12.73 -9.92
N SER A 204 29.42 11.64 -9.31
CA SER A 204 28.77 11.04 -8.14
C SER A 204 29.78 10.43 -7.20
N GLU A 205 29.40 10.35 -5.92
CA GLU A 205 30.12 9.63 -4.87
C GLU A 205 29.17 8.67 -4.13
N GLY A 206 29.72 7.50 -3.82
CA GLY A 206 29.06 6.51 -2.98
C GLY A 206 29.60 6.53 -1.55
N TYR A 207 28.78 6.07 -0.60
CA TYR A 207 29.16 5.90 0.80
C TYR A 207 28.44 4.70 1.43
N ASP A 208 28.96 4.26 2.59
CA ASP A 208 28.37 3.17 3.35
C ASP A 208 27.51 3.71 4.50
N ARG A 209 26.26 3.26 4.60
CA ARG A 209 25.31 3.60 5.67
C ARG A 209 25.72 3.06 7.06
N ALA A 210 26.57 2.04 7.11
CA ALA A 210 27.02 1.45 8.37
C ALA A 210 28.02 2.35 9.13
N ASN A 211 28.55 3.39 8.47
CA ASN A 211 29.56 4.28 9.04
C ASN A 211 29.36 5.76 8.64
N THR A 212 30.35 6.61 8.90
CA THR A 212 30.32 8.04 8.59
C THR A 212 31.01 8.41 7.28
N SER A 213 31.28 7.45 6.37
CA SER A 213 31.95 7.71 5.08
C SER A 213 31.22 8.70 4.17
N VAL A 214 29.95 8.99 4.44
CA VAL A 214 29.20 10.07 3.80
C VAL A 214 29.91 11.43 3.89
N VAL A 215 30.62 11.72 5.01
CA VAL A 215 31.36 12.97 5.21
C VAL A 215 32.55 13.04 4.26
N SER A 216 33.33 11.97 4.13
CA SER A 216 34.47 11.93 3.21
C SER A 216 34.02 11.92 1.75
N ALA A 217 32.94 11.23 1.41
CA ALA A 217 32.35 11.23 0.08
C ALA A 217 31.87 12.64 -0.32
N ALA A 218 31.19 13.35 0.60
CA ALA A 218 30.76 14.73 0.38
C ALA A 218 31.94 15.68 0.15
N ARG A 219 33.06 15.52 0.90
CA ARG A 219 34.30 16.30 0.69
C ARG A 219 34.89 16.01 -0.68
N ARG A 220 34.97 14.76 -1.13
CA ARG A 220 35.45 14.42 -2.47
C ARG A 220 34.62 15.08 -3.57
N LEU A 221 33.28 15.06 -3.44
CA LEU A 221 32.39 15.78 -4.37
C LEU A 221 32.71 17.28 -4.42
N LYS A 222 32.85 17.91 -3.24
CA LYS A 222 33.16 19.32 -3.16
C LYS A 222 34.48 19.66 -3.85
N VAL A 223 35.53 18.85 -3.66
CA VAL A 223 36.85 19.04 -4.31
C VAL A 223 36.73 18.92 -5.83
N ARG A 224 35.95 17.97 -6.34
CA ARG A 224 35.70 17.84 -7.79
C ARG A 224 35.00 19.06 -8.36
N GLY A 225 34.02 19.59 -7.64
CA GLY A 225 33.27 20.76 -8.06
C GLY A 225 32.56 20.61 -9.41
N GLY A 226 32.35 21.75 -10.10
CA GLY A 226 31.82 21.77 -11.46
C GLY A 226 30.32 21.50 -11.57
N PHE A 227 29.55 21.55 -10.51
CA PHE A 227 28.10 21.33 -10.48
C PHE A 227 27.37 22.51 -9.81
N ASP A 228 26.12 22.73 -10.23
CA ASP A 228 25.25 23.79 -9.71
C ASP A 228 24.32 23.23 -8.62
N ALA A 229 24.08 21.91 -8.62
CA ALA A 229 23.28 21.23 -7.60
C ALA A 229 23.82 19.84 -7.27
N VAL A 230 23.58 19.39 -6.03
CA VAL A 230 23.92 18.05 -5.56
C VAL A 230 22.70 17.41 -4.89
N LEU A 231 22.27 16.23 -5.37
CA LEU A 231 21.26 15.41 -4.73
C LEU A 231 21.92 14.58 -3.61
N ILE A 232 21.42 14.72 -2.39
CA ILE A 232 21.71 13.80 -1.28
C ILE A 232 20.59 12.76 -1.27
N ALA A 233 20.88 11.58 -1.83
CA ALA A 233 19.91 10.52 -2.03
C ALA A 233 19.75 9.65 -0.77
N ASP A 234 19.45 10.26 0.37
CA ASP A 234 19.25 9.56 1.64
C ASP A 234 18.43 10.40 2.63
N GLY A 235 18.05 9.74 3.73
CA GLY A 235 17.27 10.34 4.81
C GLY A 235 18.02 11.41 5.62
N PRO A 236 17.31 12.02 6.59
CA PRO A 236 17.76 13.21 7.33
C PRO A 236 19.11 13.06 8.00
N ARG A 237 19.38 11.90 8.59
CA ARG A 237 20.63 11.61 9.31
C ARG A 237 21.85 11.84 8.42
N PHE A 238 21.84 11.27 7.21
CA PHE A 238 22.98 11.36 6.28
C PHE A 238 23.01 12.72 5.60
N ALA A 239 21.86 13.32 5.34
CA ALA A 239 21.76 14.68 4.83
C ALA A 239 22.40 15.70 5.80
N ALA A 240 22.13 15.59 7.10
CA ALA A 240 22.72 16.47 8.12
C ALA A 240 24.25 16.34 8.21
N LEU A 241 24.81 15.15 8.01
CA LEU A 241 26.27 14.90 8.00
C LEU A 241 26.93 15.42 6.72
N ALA A 242 26.28 15.28 5.57
CA ALA A 242 26.82 15.64 4.27
C ALA A 242 26.73 17.16 3.97
N ALA A 243 25.60 17.78 4.30
CA ALA A 243 25.29 19.16 3.92
C ALA A 243 26.35 20.19 4.32
N PRO A 244 26.98 20.17 5.55
CA PRO A 244 28.03 21.09 5.92
C PRO A 244 29.25 21.03 4.99
N GLN A 245 29.56 19.86 4.43
CA GLN A 245 30.69 19.65 3.54
C GLN A 245 30.38 20.12 2.10
N LEU A 246 29.12 20.10 1.68
CA LEU A 246 28.68 20.42 0.31
C LEU A 246 28.27 21.89 0.14
N LYS A 247 27.87 22.55 1.23
CA LYS A 247 27.41 23.93 1.18
C LYS A 247 28.48 24.86 0.60
N ALA A 248 28.14 25.51 -0.51
CA ALA A 248 29.00 26.49 -1.18
C ALA A 248 28.11 27.53 -1.90
N PRO A 249 28.64 28.78 -2.13
CA PRO A 249 27.95 29.75 -2.97
C PRO A 249 27.62 29.17 -4.35
N GLY A 250 26.40 29.35 -4.81
CA GLY A 250 25.96 28.88 -6.13
C GLY A 250 25.62 27.39 -6.21
N VAL A 251 25.85 26.60 -5.16
CA VAL A 251 25.49 25.18 -5.14
C VAL A 251 24.17 24.95 -4.38
N ARG A 252 23.19 24.35 -5.04
CA ARG A 252 21.92 23.96 -4.43
C ARG A 252 21.96 22.51 -3.93
N ILE A 253 21.60 22.30 -2.67
CA ILE A 253 21.39 20.95 -2.15
C ILE A 253 19.97 20.52 -2.52
N LEU A 254 19.84 19.31 -3.06
CA LEU A 254 18.57 18.64 -3.37
C LEU A 254 18.39 17.42 -2.46
N GLY A 255 17.17 17.12 -2.10
CA GLY A 255 16.78 15.95 -1.31
C GLY A 255 15.73 15.11 -1.99
N THR A 256 15.30 14.06 -1.29
CA THR A 256 14.27 13.12 -1.73
C THR A 256 13.04 13.21 -0.83
N GLU A 257 12.00 12.43 -1.16
CA GLU A 257 10.79 12.25 -0.36
C GLU A 257 11.06 11.78 1.08
N LEU A 258 12.20 11.15 1.34
CA LEU A 258 12.64 10.74 2.68
C LEU A 258 12.80 11.89 3.68
N TRP A 259 12.77 13.13 3.20
CA TRP A 259 12.83 14.32 4.06
C TRP A 259 11.44 14.79 4.50
N SER A 260 10.38 14.21 3.95
CA SER A 260 9.00 14.62 4.25
C SER A 260 8.60 14.23 5.68
N GLY A 261 8.09 15.21 6.44
CA GLY A 261 7.68 15.01 7.84
C GLY A 261 8.82 14.98 8.85
N GLU A 262 10.07 15.13 8.42
CA GLU A 262 11.27 15.02 9.26
C GLU A 262 11.70 16.37 9.84
N ALA A 263 11.37 16.63 11.10
CA ALA A 263 11.70 17.89 11.78
C ALA A 263 13.23 18.18 11.83
N SER A 264 14.06 17.14 11.86
CA SER A 264 15.53 17.24 11.88
C SER A 264 16.10 17.93 10.64
N ILE A 265 15.43 17.89 9.51
CA ILE A 265 15.82 18.59 8.28
C ILE A 265 15.81 20.12 8.50
N SER A 266 14.76 20.66 9.07
CA SER A 266 14.61 22.10 9.34
C SER A 266 15.50 22.57 10.51
N ALA A 267 15.82 21.67 11.42
CA ALA A 267 16.75 21.92 12.52
C ALA A 267 18.23 21.97 12.09
N THR A 268 18.57 21.47 10.89
CA THR A 268 19.95 21.43 10.35
C THR A 268 20.28 22.70 9.57
N PRO A 269 21.13 23.64 10.08
CA PRO A 269 21.39 24.94 9.42
C PRO A 269 22.00 24.81 8.02
N ALA A 270 22.81 23.78 7.79
CA ALA A 270 23.45 23.54 6.49
C ALA A 270 22.45 23.15 5.38
N LEU A 271 21.26 22.63 5.73
CA LEU A 271 20.21 22.26 4.79
C LEU A 271 19.27 23.44 4.45
N ARG A 272 19.37 24.57 5.14
CA ARG A 272 18.50 25.74 4.82
C ARG A 272 18.72 26.17 3.37
N GLY A 273 17.63 26.32 2.64
CA GLY A 273 17.61 26.59 1.22
C GLY A 273 17.70 25.34 0.34
N ALA A 274 17.81 24.14 0.88
CA ALA A 274 17.73 22.89 0.11
C ALA A 274 16.33 22.66 -0.41
N TRP A 275 16.21 22.01 -1.59
CA TRP A 275 14.93 21.69 -2.23
C TRP A 275 14.69 20.18 -2.26
N TYR A 276 13.45 19.79 -2.08
CA TYR A 276 13.02 18.40 -2.26
C TYR A 276 11.53 18.36 -2.66
N SER A 277 11.08 17.23 -3.20
CA SER A 277 9.69 17.06 -3.57
C SER A 277 9.05 15.93 -2.78
N ALA A 278 7.83 16.15 -2.35
CA ALA A 278 7.05 15.18 -1.59
C ALA A 278 5.55 15.40 -1.83
N VAL A 279 4.74 14.44 -1.41
CA VAL A 279 3.29 14.60 -1.36
C VAL A 279 2.90 15.69 -0.37
N SER A 280 1.78 16.38 -0.61
CA SER A 280 1.33 17.47 0.25
C SER A 280 0.95 17.00 1.65
N ASP A 281 1.30 17.78 2.68
CA ASP A 281 0.91 17.51 4.07
C ASP A 281 -0.43 18.19 4.46
N ALA A 282 -1.05 18.92 3.54
CA ALA A 282 -2.24 19.72 3.86
C ALA A 282 -3.38 18.85 4.43
N ARG A 283 -3.70 17.74 3.78
CA ARG A 283 -4.75 16.80 4.22
C ARG A 283 -4.23 15.80 5.25
N PHE A 284 -2.94 15.52 5.24
CA PHE A 284 -2.34 14.56 6.17
C PHE A 284 -2.49 14.98 7.63
N ARG A 285 -2.35 16.27 7.95
CA ARG A 285 -2.53 16.76 9.32
C ARG A 285 -3.94 16.47 9.83
N GLN A 286 -4.96 16.84 9.08
CA GLN A 286 -6.35 16.55 9.45
C GLN A 286 -6.62 15.04 9.60
N PHE A 287 -6.09 14.24 8.67
CA PHE A 287 -6.17 12.78 8.76
C PHE A 287 -5.48 12.26 10.02
N ALA A 288 -4.27 12.73 10.32
CA ALA A 288 -3.50 12.29 11.49
C ALA A 288 -4.19 12.61 12.81
N ASP A 289 -4.80 13.80 12.92
CA ASP A 289 -5.57 14.20 14.09
C ASP A 289 -6.81 13.34 14.27
N SER A 290 -7.58 13.11 13.21
CA SER A 290 -8.76 12.23 13.22
C SER A 290 -8.41 10.77 13.50
N TYR A 291 -7.29 10.29 12.94
CA TYR A 291 -6.77 8.95 13.19
C TYR A 291 -6.39 8.79 14.66
N LYS A 292 -5.61 9.75 15.22
CA LYS A 292 -5.18 9.72 16.61
C LYS A 292 -6.36 9.77 17.56
N ALA A 293 -7.38 10.59 17.29
CA ALA A 293 -8.59 10.65 18.09
C ALA A 293 -9.35 9.31 18.10
N ARG A 294 -9.32 8.55 17.01
CA ARG A 294 -10.05 7.28 16.86
C ARG A 294 -9.28 6.07 17.38
N PHE A 295 -7.95 6.03 17.19
CA PHE A 295 -7.11 4.87 17.50
C PHE A 295 -6.09 5.09 18.63
N GLY A 296 -6.02 6.27 19.23
CA GLY A 296 -5.17 6.59 20.37
C GLY A 296 -3.69 6.85 20.07
N ALA A 297 -3.22 6.59 18.84
CA ALA A 297 -1.83 6.76 18.42
C ALA A 297 -1.74 7.51 17.08
N ALA A 298 -0.62 8.18 16.82
CA ALA A 298 -0.38 8.81 15.52
C ALA A 298 -0.21 7.73 14.43
N PRO A 299 -0.73 7.97 13.21
CA PRO A 299 -0.54 7.03 12.10
C PRO A 299 0.90 7.10 11.58
N TRP A 300 1.38 5.99 11.01
CA TRP A 300 2.54 6.02 10.14
C TRP A 300 2.22 6.86 8.88
N ARG A 301 3.22 7.55 8.33
CA ARG A 301 3.00 8.40 7.14
C ARG A 301 2.40 7.60 5.96
N THR A 302 2.82 6.36 5.81
CA THR A 302 2.33 5.43 4.78
C THR A 302 0.89 4.96 5.00
N ALA A 303 0.29 5.18 6.16
CA ALA A 303 -1.10 4.80 6.44
C ALA A 303 -2.11 5.48 5.49
N THR A 304 -1.76 6.66 4.93
CA THR A 304 -2.56 7.31 3.88
C THR A 304 -2.80 6.42 2.67
N GLN A 305 -1.87 5.51 2.35
CA GLN A 305 -2.04 4.58 1.23
C GLN A 305 -3.19 3.58 1.48
N GLY A 306 -3.35 3.11 2.73
CA GLY A 306 -4.49 2.30 3.13
C GLY A 306 -5.81 3.05 2.94
N TYR A 307 -5.87 4.32 3.34
CA TYR A 307 -7.03 5.19 3.14
C TYR A 307 -7.31 5.44 1.65
N ASP A 308 -6.29 5.85 0.89
CA ASP A 308 -6.39 6.19 -0.53
C ASP A 308 -6.81 4.98 -1.39
N SER A 309 -6.36 3.77 -1.04
CA SER A 309 -6.76 2.53 -1.73
C SER A 309 -8.24 2.23 -1.58
N VAL A 310 -8.84 2.60 -0.43
CA VAL A 310 -10.30 2.49 -0.24
C VAL A 310 -11.03 3.54 -1.07
N LEU A 311 -10.58 4.79 -1.09
CA LEU A 311 -11.19 5.85 -1.92
C LEU A 311 -11.22 5.44 -3.39
N LEU A 312 -10.10 4.94 -3.90
CA LEU A 312 -9.97 4.39 -5.26
C LEU A 312 -10.96 3.25 -5.48
N THR A 313 -10.98 2.28 -4.58
CA THR A 313 -11.84 1.10 -4.67
C THR A 313 -13.32 1.47 -4.67
N VAL A 314 -13.74 2.36 -3.76
CA VAL A 314 -15.13 2.84 -3.67
C VAL A 314 -15.54 3.62 -4.93
N ARG A 315 -14.64 4.44 -5.49
CA ARG A 315 -14.90 5.13 -6.75
C ARG A 315 -15.16 4.14 -7.89
N ILE A 316 -14.33 3.09 -8.02
CA ILE A 316 -14.51 2.06 -9.06
C ILE A 316 -15.76 1.20 -8.78
N ALA A 317 -16.06 0.91 -7.52
CA ALA A 317 -17.20 0.09 -7.12
C ALA A 317 -18.58 0.68 -7.53
N ARG A 318 -18.66 1.98 -7.80
CA ARG A 318 -19.89 2.63 -8.29
C ARG A 318 -20.34 2.09 -9.65
N GLU A 319 -19.39 1.67 -10.48
CA GLU A 319 -19.63 1.16 -11.84
C GLU A 319 -19.34 -0.33 -11.96
N TRP A 320 -18.77 -0.94 -10.93
CA TRP A 320 -18.40 -2.34 -10.91
C TRP A 320 -19.61 -3.19 -10.50
N LYS A 321 -20.03 -4.13 -11.36
CA LYS A 321 -21.14 -5.03 -11.07
C LYS A 321 -20.71 -6.12 -10.07
N VAL A 322 -21.45 -6.29 -8.98
CA VAL A 322 -21.18 -7.32 -7.97
C VAL A 322 -21.17 -8.71 -8.61
N GLY A 323 -20.21 -9.55 -8.21
CA GLY A 323 -20.04 -10.91 -8.74
C GLY A 323 -19.21 -11.01 -10.02
N THR A 324 -18.89 -9.88 -10.69
CA THR A 324 -18.02 -9.88 -11.87
C THR A 324 -16.54 -9.69 -11.50
N PRO A 325 -15.59 -9.99 -12.39
CA PRO A 325 -14.18 -9.63 -12.20
C PRO A 325 -14.01 -8.14 -11.97
N PHE A 326 -12.95 -7.77 -11.24
CA PHE A 326 -12.59 -6.36 -11.04
C PHE A 326 -12.25 -5.70 -12.39
N PRO A 327 -12.76 -4.50 -12.69
CA PRO A 327 -12.50 -3.81 -13.96
C PRO A 327 -11.09 -3.16 -13.98
N THR A 328 -10.05 -3.98 -14.12
CA THR A 328 -8.62 -3.60 -14.00
C THR A 328 -8.24 -2.41 -14.90
N ALA A 329 -8.84 -2.28 -16.08
CA ALA A 329 -8.60 -1.16 -16.97
C ALA A 329 -8.92 0.21 -16.34
N ARG A 330 -9.84 0.26 -15.37
CA ARG A 330 -10.19 1.50 -14.64
C ARG A 330 -9.07 1.99 -13.72
N LEU A 331 -8.10 1.14 -13.36
CA LEU A 331 -6.93 1.56 -12.61
C LEU A 331 -5.99 2.46 -13.44
N ALA A 332 -5.95 2.27 -14.76
CA ALA A 332 -5.14 3.06 -15.69
C ALA A 332 -5.89 4.27 -16.29
N ASP A 333 -6.92 4.78 -15.61
CA ASP A 333 -7.63 6.01 -15.99
C ASP A 333 -6.64 7.18 -16.00
N SER A 334 -6.50 7.88 -17.15
CA SER A 334 -5.53 8.97 -17.33
C SER A 334 -5.78 10.15 -16.38
N GLY A 335 -7.05 10.42 -16.05
CA GLY A 335 -7.43 11.43 -15.07
C GLY A 335 -7.04 11.08 -13.63
N GLY A 336 -6.70 9.82 -13.36
CA GLY A 336 -6.26 9.32 -12.07
C GLY A 336 -7.30 9.41 -10.97
N PHE A 337 -6.82 9.41 -9.75
CA PHE A 337 -7.60 9.38 -8.51
C PHE A 337 -7.15 10.51 -7.58
N LEU A 338 -8.03 10.94 -6.69
CA LEU A 338 -7.71 11.91 -5.66
C LEU A 338 -7.69 11.21 -4.29
N GLY A 339 -6.57 11.29 -3.61
CA GLY A 339 -6.37 10.78 -2.25
C GLY A 339 -6.01 11.84 -1.23
N LEU A 340 -5.67 11.40 -0.02
CA LEU A 340 -5.15 12.25 1.06
C LEU A 340 -3.81 12.90 0.68
N ASP A 341 -2.98 12.14 -0.04
CA ASP A 341 -1.67 12.58 -0.52
C ASP A 341 -1.74 13.38 -1.82
N GLY A 342 -2.94 13.75 -2.26
CA GLY A 342 -3.18 14.46 -3.51
C GLY A 342 -3.51 13.51 -4.68
N PRO A 343 -3.50 14.04 -5.92
CA PRO A 343 -3.75 13.23 -7.11
C PRO A 343 -2.70 12.14 -7.32
N PHE A 344 -3.17 10.98 -7.79
CA PHE A 344 -2.32 9.89 -8.23
C PHE A 344 -2.97 9.11 -9.37
N ARG A 345 -2.17 8.46 -10.21
CA ARG A 345 -2.61 7.58 -11.29
C ARG A 345 -1.65 6.41 -11.46
N PHE A 346 -2.06 5.41 -12.23
CA PHE A 346 -1.17 4.32 -12.62
C PHE A 346 -0.96 4.34 -14.14
N GLY A 347 0.27 4.15 -14.54
CA GLY A 347 0.60 3.87 -15.94
C GLY A 347 0.12 2.48 -16.38
N ALA A 348 0.07 2.24 -17.69
CA ALA A 348 -0.29 0.93 -18.27
C ALA A 348 0.66 -0.21 -17.84
N ASN A 349 1.85 0.13 -17.35
CA ASN A 349 2.84 -0.79 -16.79
C ASN A 349 2.65 -1.04 -15.29
N GLY A 350 1.62 -0.48 -14.67
CA GLY A 350 1.34 -0.60 -13.22
C GLY A 350 2.16 0.33 -12.32
N ILE A 351 3.02 1.19 -12.87
CA ILE A 351 3.80 2.13 -12.06
C ILE A 351 2.92 3.29 -11.62
N GLY A 352 2.94 3.58 -10.31
CA GLY A 352 2.23 4.70 -9.73
C GLY A 352 2.93 6.03 -9.97
N GLU A 353 2.15 7.06 -10.28
CA GLU A 353 2.58 8.43 -10.43
C GLU A 353 1.78 9.31 -9.46
N ARG A 354 2.47 10.18 -8.70
CA ARG A 354 1.84 11.09 -7.75
C ARG A 354 2.16 12.54 -8.06
N ALA A 355 1.18 13.40 -7.88
CA ALA A 355 1.37 14.85 -7.92
C ALA A 355 2.12 15.30 -6.66
N LEU A 356 3.33 15.87 -6.85
CA LEU A 356 4.22 16.25 -5.77
C LEU A 356 4.40 17.78 -5.73
N GLU A 357 4.45 18.34 -4.53
CA GLU A 357 4.89 19.72 -4.32
C GLU A 357 6.41 19.80 -4.15
N VAL A 358 6.99 20.94 -4.50
CA VAL A 358 8.39 21.25 -4.24
C VAL A 358 8.49 22.11 -3.00
N ARG A 359 9.33 21.71 -2.07
CA ARG A 359 9.55 22.39 -0.78
C ARG A 359 10.97 22.92 -0.67
N GLU A 360 11.11 24.03 0.04
CA GLU A 360 12.40 24.54 0.49
C GLU A 360 12.51 24.42 2.02
N VAL A 361 13.66 23.95 2.47
CA VAL A 361 14.00 23.86 3.90
C VAL A 361 14.27 25.26 4.45
N ARG A 362 13.56 25.64 5.52
CA ARG A 362 13.71 26.90 6.26
C ARG A 362 14.04 26.63 7.73
N ALA A 363 14.36 27.67 8.46
CA ALA A 363 14.49 27.57 9.91
C ALA A 363 13.13 27.22 10.53
N GLY A 364 13.07 26.12 11.28
CA GLY A 364 11.86 25.69 11.97
C GLY A 364 10.77 25.05 11.10
N GLY A 365 11.02 24.81 9.79
CA GLY A 365 10.03 24.18 8.94
C GLY A 365 10.40 24.13 7.47
N VAL A 366 9.39 24.06 6.62
CA VAL A 366 9.54 24.05 5.17
C VAL A 366 8.55 25.03 4.54
N THR A 367 8.90 25.58 3.37
CA THR A 367 8.02 26.42 2.57
C THR A 367 7.76 25.74 1.23
N VAL A 368 6.50 25.68 0.80
CA VAL A 368 6.12 25.18 -0.53
C VAL A 368 6.48 26.25 -1.57
N LEU A 369 7.39 25.90 -2.49
CA LEU A 369 7.82 26.75 -3.60
C LEU A 369 7.01 26.54 -4.88
N SER A 370 6.52 25.32 -5.08
CA SER A 370 5.69 24.93 -6.20
C SER A 370 4.66 23.92 -5.70
N PRO A 371 3.38 24.25 -5.67
CA PRO A 371 2.35 23.33 -5.20
C PRO A 371 2.26 22.07 -6.09
N ALA A 372 1.71 21.01 -5.54
CA ALA A 372 1.36 19.84 -6.32
C ALA A 372 0.25 20.21 -7.32
N PRO A 373 0.30 19.72 -8.57
CA PRO A 373 -0.83 19.87 -9.49
C PRO A 373 -2.11 19.29 -8.88
N GLU A 374 -3.24 19.94 -9.10
CA GLU A 374 -4.56 19.47 -8.61
C GLU A 374 -5.09 18.28 -9.42
N LYS A 375 -4.62 18.12 -10.64
CA LYS A 375 -4.94 17.02 -11.57
C LYS A 375 -3.76 16.77 -12.50
N PHE A 376 -3.70 15.58 -13.06
CA PHE A 376 -2.76 15.30 -14.15
C PHE A 376 -3.24 16.02 -15.43
N ALA A 377 -2.30 16.55 -16.18
CA ALA A 377 -2.57 16.99 -17.56
C ALA A 377 -2.75 15.76 -18.44
N ASP A 378 -3.68 15.84 -19.36
CA ASP A 378 -3.92 14.83 -20.40
C ASP A 378 -2.73 14.70 -21.34
#